data_b157bbc70f75191a94532142398a53f4
#
_entry.id   b157bbc70f75191a94532142398a53f4
#
_cell.length_a   1.000
_cell.length_b   1.000
_cell.length_c   1.000
_cell.angle_alpha   90.00
_cell.angle_beta   90.00
_cell.angle_gamma   90.00
#
_symmetry.space_group_name_H-M   'P 1'
#
loop_
_entity.id
_entity.type
_entity.pdbx_description
1 polymer ?
#
loop_
_entity_poly.entity_id
_entity_poly.type
_entity_poly.pdbx_seq_one_letter_code
_entity_poly.pdbx_strand_id
1 'polypeptide(L)'
;MKNSILEPIGMHVCITESVNSELVHISGVIIDETKHMLKLDTKFGEKLIPKKICKFKISNHNDTTTISGTKLHNRSHERLEVIA
;
A
#
# COMPACT_ATOMS: atom_id res chain seq x y z
N MET A 1 17.26 -0.70 -9.73
CA MET A 1 16.94 -0.81 -9.32
C MET A 1 16.00 -0.79 -9.02
N LYS A 2 15.62 -0.72 -9.17
CA LYS A 2 15.11 -0.83 -8.79
C LYS A 2 14.15 -0.89 -8.20
N ASN A 3 13.82 -0.71 -8.14
CA ASN A 3 13.16 -0.95 -7.21
C ASN A 3 12.01 -0.17 -6.75
N SER A 4 11.20 0.53 -7.56
CA SER A 4 9.99 1.24 -7.22
C SER A 4 8.97 0.34 -6.55
N ILE A 5 9.04 -0.93 -6.81
CA ILE A 5 8.20 -1.89 -6.14
C ILE A 5 8.43 -1.92 -4.65
N LEU A 6 9.66 -1.63 -4.24
CA LEU A 6 10.05 -1.66 -2.85
C LEU A 6 9.75 -0.34 -2.14
N GLU A 7 9.35 0.66 -2.90
CA GLU A 7 9.14 2.01 -2.38
C GLU A 7 7.76 2.50 -2.79
N PRO A 8 6.72 2.06 -2.10
CA PRO A 8 5.36 2.43 -2.52
C PRO A 8 5.00 3.88 -2.24
N ILE A 9 5.79 4.59 -1.46
CA ILE A 9 5.49 6.00 -1.16
C ILE A 9 5.47 6.80 -2.45
N GLY A 10 4.43 7.58 -2.63
CA GLY A 10 4.23 8.37 -3.84
C GLY A 10 3.32 7.72 -4.85
N MET A 11 3.03 6.42 -4.67
CA MET A 11 2.16 5.73 -5.60
C MET A 11 0.70 5.92 -5.24
N HIS A 12 -0.15 5.84 -6.24
CA HIS A 12 -1.59 5.88 -6.04
C HIS A 12 -2.09 4.48 -5.66
N VAL A 13 -2.98 4.43 -4.69
CA VAL A 13 -3.50 3.15 -4.23
C VAL A 13 -5.00 3.24 -4.01
N CYS A 14 -5.67 2.14 -4.27
CA CYS A 14 -7.10 2.00 -3.98
C CYS A 14 -7.29 0.70 -3.21
N ILE A 15 -8.10 0.75 -2.16
CA ILE A 15 -8.40 -0.45 -1.39
C ILE A 15 -9.52 -1.19 -2.07
N THR A 16 -9.24 -2.41 -2.54
CA THR A 16 -10.22 -3.19 -3.28
C THR A 16 -11.00 -4.14 -2.39
N GLU A 17 -10.38 -4.60 -1.31
CA GLU A 17 -11.04 -5.49 -0.35
C GLU A 17 -10.53 -5.17 1.03
N SER A 18 -11.36 -5.38 2.03
CA SER A 18 -10.96 -5.18 3.42
C SER A 18 -11.91 -5.92 4.33
N VAL A 19 -11.36 -6.41 5.45
CA VAL A 19 -12.17 -6.96 6.53
C VAL A 19 -13.08 -5.86 7.08
N ASN A 20 -12.58 -4.63 7.12
CA ASN A 20 -13.40 -3.48 7.48
C ASN A 20 -13.96 -2.88 6.20
N SER A 21 -15.25 -3.09 5.98
CA SER A 21 -15.90 -2.67 4.73
C SER A 21 -15.86 -1.17 4.52
N GLU A 22 -15.69 -0.39 5.58
CA GLU A 22 -15.64 1.07 5.45
C GLU A 22 -14.38 1.53 4.74
N LEU A 23 -13.36 0.67 4.67
CA LEU A 23 -12.11 1.01 4.02
C LEU A 23 -12.14 0.71 2.51
N VAL A 24 -13.10 -0.10 2.06
CA VAL A 24 -13.16 -0.47 0.66
C VAL A 24 -13.47 0.77 -0.17
N HIS A 25 -12.77 0.90 -1.29
CA HIS A 25 -12.86 2.04 -2.22
C HIS A 25 -12.19 3.32 -1.75
N ILE A 26 -11.57 3.32 -0.58
CA ILE A 26 -10.72 4.46 -0.21
C ILE A 26 -9.52 4.46 -1.14
N SER A 27 -9.18 5.62 -1.65
CA SER A 27 -8.04 5.75 -2.55
C SER A 27 -7.30 7.04 -2.25
N GLY A 28 -6.03 7.04 -2.60
CA GLY A 28 -5.20 8.21 -2.40
C GLY A 28 -3.76 7.89 -2.73
N VAL A 29 -2.89 8.83 -2.37
CA VAL A 29 -1.46 8.67 -2.59
C VAL A 29 -0.82 8.23 -1.29
N ILE A 30 0.06 7.25 -1.38
CA ILE A 30 0.79 6.78 -0.20
C ILE A 30 1.82 7.82 0.17
N ILE A 31 1.70 8.38 1.37
CA ILE A 31 2.62 9.41 1.83
C ILE A 31 3.54 8.90 2.94
N ASP A 32 3.23 7.77 3.52
CA ASP A 32 4.09 7.18 4.52
C ASP A 32 3.76 5.70 4.65
N GLU A 33 4.71 4.95 5.13
CA GLU A 33 4.55 3.52 5.32
C GLU A 33 5.30 3.09 6.57
N THR A 34 4.59 2.37 7.45
CA THR A 34 5.24 1.68 8.55
C THR A 34 5.11 0.19 8.31
N LYS A 35 5.63 -0.60 9.21
CA LYS A 35 5.56 -2.05 9.07
C LYS A 35 4.11 -2.54 8.93
N HIS A 36 3.20 -1.95 9.71
CA HIS A 36 1.82 -2.43 9.79
C HIS A 36 0.80 -1.56 9.08
N MET A 37 1.16 -0.34 8.73
CA MET A 37 0.19 0.65 8.26
C MET A 37 0.67 1.34 7.01
N LEU A 38 -0.29 1.77 6.19
CA LEU A 38 -0.04 2.74 5.12
C LEU A 38 -0.76 4.03 5.48
N LYS A 39 -0.10 5.15 5.23
CA LYS A 39 -0.73 6.44 5.39
C LYS A 39 -1.05 6.99 4.01
N LEU A 40 -2.31 7.27 3.78
CA LEU A 40 -2.78 7.75 2.49
C LEU A 40 -3.23 9.19 2.58
N ASP A 41 -2.89 9.96 1.58
CA ASP A 41 -3.44 11.30 1.42
C ASP A 41 -4.64 11.16 0.49
N THR A 42 -5.84 11.26 1.05
CA THR A 42 -7.07 11.13 0.28
C THR A 42 -7.75 12.48 0.18
N LYS A 43 -8.76 12.57 -0.66
CA LYS A 43 -9.48 13.82 -0.79
C LYS A 43 -10.26 14.21 0.47
N PHE A 44 -10.38 13.28 1.40
CA PHE A 44 -11.02 13.54 2.68
C PHE A 44 -10.01 13.69 3.81
N GLY A 45 -8.73 13.84 3.48
CA GLY A 45 -7.68 13.99 4.46
C GLY A 45 -6.82 12.75 4.56
N GLU A 46 -5.91 12.77 5.50
CA GLU A 46 -4.99 11.65 5.69
C GLU A 46 -5.68 10.52 6.42
N LYS A 47 -5.41 9.30 5.96
CA LYS A 47 -5.99 8.10 6.55
C LYS A 47 -4.89 7.10 6.83
N LEU A 48 -4.98 6.42 7.96
CA LEU A 48 -4.09 5.31 8.30
C LEU A 48 -4.81 4.01 8.02
N ILE A 49 -4.19 3.17 7.21
CA ILE A 49 -4.81 1.93 6.73
C ILE A 49 -4.01 0.74 7.22
N PRO A 50 -4.61 -0.17 7.99
CA PRO A 50 -3.90 -1.39 8.39
C PRO A 50 -3.65 -2.27 7.19
N LYS A 51 -2.42 -2.68 7.00
CA LYS A 51 -2.06 -3.43 5.81
C LYS A 51 -2.68 -4.81 5.76
N LYS A 52 -2.67 -5.52 6.87
CA LYS A 52 -3.01 -6.95 6.86
C LYS A 52 -4.46 -7.25 6.51
N ILE A 53 -5.35 -6.32 6.75
CA ILE A 53 -6.78 -6.60 6.57
C ILE A 53 -7.29 -6.16 5.20
N CYS A 54 -6.43 -5.69 4.34
CA CYS A 54 -6.84 -5.09 3.07
C CYS A 54 -6.13 -5.72 1.90
N LYS A 55 -6.74 -5.57 0.73
CA LYS A 55 -6.09 -5.74 -0.55
C LYS A 55 -5.99 -4.39 -1.23
N PHE A 56 -4.88 -4.17 -1.87
CA PHE A 56 -4.57 -2.87 -2.48
C PHE A 56 -4.34 -3.01 -3.96
N LYS A 57 -4.84 -2.05 -4.71
CA LYS A 57 -4.51 -1.89 -6.11
C LYS A 57 -3.59 -0.68 -6.20
N ILE A 58 -2.32 -0.93 -6.49
CA ILE A 58 -1.30 0.10 -6.50
C ILE A 58 -0.96 0.43 -7.95
N SER A 59 -0.96 1.71 -8.27
CA SER A 59 -0.76 2.16 -9.65
C SER A 59 0.38 3.16 -9.72
N ASN A 60 1.12 3.06 -10.81
CA ASN A 60 2.05 4.11 -11.17
C ASN A 60 1.82 4.44 -12.65
N HIS A 61 2.78 5.12 -13.28
CA HIS A 61 2.57 5.60 -14.65
C HIS A 61 2.23 4.50 -15.63
N ASN A 62 2.86 3.35 -15.50
CA ASN A 62 2.76 2.32 -16.52
C ASN A 62 2.08 1.07 -16.07
N ASP A 63 2.01 0.85 -14.76
CA ASP A 63 1.57 -0.45 -14.26
C ASP A 63 0.57 -0.31 -13.15
N THR A 64 -0.28 -1.32 -13.05
CA THR A 64 -1.21 -1.46 -11.94
C THR A 64 -1.04 -2.86 -11.38
N THR A 65 -0.86 -2.96 -10.09
CA THR A 65 -0.64 -4.23 -9.43
C THR A 65 -1.58 -4.36 -8.25
N THR A 66 -2.23 -5.52 -8.13
CA THR A 66 -3.04 -5.82 -6.97
C THR A 66 -2.21 -6.66 -6.02
N ILE A 67 -2.17 -6.28 -4.75
CA ILE A 67 -1.36 -6.97 -3.76
C ILE A 67 -2.14 -7.08 -2.48
N SER A 68 -2.06 -8.23 -1.81
CA SER A 68 -2.69 -8.40 -0.51
C SER A 68 -1.90 -7.61 0.52
N GLY A 69 -2.61 -7.11 1.53
CA GLY A 69 -1.95 -6.37 2.59
C GLY A 69 -0.99 -7.20 3.39
N THR A 70 -1.26 -8.49 3.53
CA THR A 70 -0.35 -9.40 4.20
C THR A 70 0.98 -9.44 3.46
N LYS A 71 0.91 -9.52 2.15
CA LYS A 71 2.12 -9.57 1.32
C LYS A 71 2.86 -8.24 1.37
N LEU A 72 2.11 -7.14 1.36
CA LEU A 72 2.71 -5.82 1.46
C LEU A 72 3.41 -5.65 2.81
N HIS A 73 2.77 -6.13 3.86
CA HIS A 73 3.33 -6.10 5.21
C HIS A 73 4.64 -6.87 5.26
N ASN A 74 4.65 -8.05 4.68
CA ASN A 74 5.84 -8.89 4.67
C ASN A 74 6.93 -8.29 3.81
N ARG A 75 6.55 -7.64 2.74
CA ARG A 75 7.54 -7.06 1.83
C ARG A 75 8.34 -5.96 2.51
N SER A 76 7.69 -5.18 3.36
CA SER A 76 8.41 -4.15 4.10
C SER A 76 9.54 -4.77 4.90
N HIS A 77 9.31 -5.98 5.36
CA HIS A 77 10.28 -6.70 6.14
C HIS A 77 11.27 -7.43 5.24
N GLU A 78 10.76 -8.11 4.23
CA GLU A 78 11.58 -8.92 3.35
C GLU A 78 12.50 -8.11 2.47
N ARG A 79 12.17 -6.86 2.26
CA ARG A 79 12.99 -6.03 1.42
C ARG A 79 14.44 -6.04 1.85
N LEU A 80 14.67 -6.08 3.15
CA LEU A 80 16.01 -6.10 3.67
C LEU A 80 16.74 -7.38 3.31
N GLU A 81 16.00 -8.47 3.30
CA GLU A 81 16.59 -9.77 2.99
C GLU A 81 16.87 -9.91 1.50
N VAL A 82 15.95 -9.43 0.70
CA VAL A 82 16.09 -9.56 -0.74
C VAL A 82 17.27 -8.74 -1.23
N ILE A 83 17.45 -7.57 -0.67
CA ILE A 83 18.53 -6.70 -1.09
C ILE A 83 19.84 -7.19 -0.54
N ALA A 84 19.79 -7.75 0.62
CA ALA A 84 20.99 -8.30 1.21
C ALA A 84 21.38 -9.59 0.51
#